data_afbfdec6f45bcb4e144d3c8488566ccf
#
_entry.id   afbfdec6f45bcb4e144d3c8488566ccf
#
_cell.length_a   1.000
_cell.length_b   1.000
_cell.length_c   1.000
_cell.angle_alpha   90.00
_cell.angle_beta   90.00
_cell.angle_gamma   90.00
#
_symmetry.space_group_name_H-M   'P 1'
#
loop_
_entity.id
_entity.type
_entity.pdbx_description
1 polymer ?
#
loop_
_entity_poly.entity_id
_entity_poly.type
_entity_poly.pdbx_seq_one_letter_code
_entity_poly.pdbx_strand_id
1 'polypeptide(L)'
;GGALCVYGGIALSMERFNKILKIDEDNLQIITQSGVITQELQNAVQEKGLYYAPDPSSRGTCFIGGNIAENAGGPRAVKYGVTKDFVLNLEVVLPNGEVIETGANTLKNSTGYNLTQLMVGSEGTLGIVTQATLKLIPCPKHNMLMLVPFTSAEKACEAIASIFKAGITPSAMEFMERDAIQWTMDFTKESPIELKENEQAHLLIEVDGNDTEVLFKECEVIASVVEELECGEIMFAETEAQKDALWFLRRRVGEAVKANSIYKEEDTVVPRYNLPKLLKGVKAIGNKYGFKSICYGHAGDGNFHINIIKGDMTDDAWNNELSK
;
A
#
# COMPACT_ATOMS: atom_id res chain seq x y z
N GLY A 1 -2.24 4.51 -13.12
CA GLY A 1 -3.56 4.72 -13.68
C GLY A 1 -3.82 3.90 -14.91
N GLY A 2 -5.00 3.30 -14.98
CA GLY A 2 -5.38 2.34 -16.01
C GLY A 2 -5.98 2.94 -17.27
N ALA A 3 -5.93 4.27 -17.47
CA ALA A 3 -6.56 4.93 -18.62
C ALA A 3 -5.81 4.65 -19.93
N LEU A 4 -6.14 3.54 -20.56
CA LEU A 4 -5.61 3.16 -21.86
C LEU A 4 -6.59 3.55 -22.98
N CYS A 5 -6.09 4.23 -24.02
CA CYS A 5 -6.88 4.62 -25.20
C CYS A 5 -7.05 3.42 -26.15
N VAL A 6 -7.69 2.33 -25.70
CA VAL A 6 -7.82 1.06 -26.47
C VAL A 6 -8.66 1.19 -27.75
N TYR A 7 -9.51 2.20 -27.85
CA TYR A 7 -10.35 2.49 -29.02
C TYR A 7 -9.92 3.75 -29.78
N GLY A 8 -8.71 4.25 -29.52
CA GLY A 8 -8.28 5.57 -29.98
C GLY A 8 -8.85 6.70 -29.11
N GLY A 9 -8.65 7.95 -29.54
CA GLY A 9 -9.10 9.12 -28.80
C GLY A 9 -7.96 10.05 -28.42
N ILE A 10 -8.12 10.81 -27.33
CA ILE A 10 -7.15 11.82 -26.86
C ILE A 10 -6.52 11.31 -25.58
N ALA A 11 -5.19 11.19 -25.56
CA ALA A 11 -4.42 10.99 -24.34
C ALA A 11 -3.97 12.35 -23.80
N LEU A 12 -4.45 12.70 -22.60
CA LEU A 12 -4.09 13.95 -21.93
C LEU A 12 -2.97 13.68 -20.92
N SER A 13 -1.76 14.22 -21.18
CA SER A 13 -0.67 14.20 -20.20
C SER A 13 -0.81 15.31 -19.19
N MET A 14 -0.70 14.96 -17.89
CA MET A 14 -0.71 15.89 -16.78
C MET A 14 0.72 16.30 -16.32
N GLU A 15 1.76 15.90 -17.01
CA GLU A 15 3.18 16.17 -16.65
C GLU A 15 3.52 17.65 -16.50
N ARG A 16 2.79 18.53 -17.19
CA ARG A 16 2.96 19.98 -17.10
C ARG A 16 2.33 20.60 -15.84
N PHE A 17 1.45 19.88 -15.15
CA PHE A 17 0.83 20.29 -13.89
C PHE A 17 1.68 19.80 -12.70
N ASN A 18 2.96 20.16 -12.67
CA ASN A 18 3.97 19.58 -11.78
C ASN A 18 4.48 20.53 -10.68
N LYS A 19 3.67 21.54 -10.30
CA LYS A 19 4.09 22.53 -9.30
C LYS A 19 3.44 22.27 -7.94
N ILE A 20 4.26 22.28 -6.89
CA ILE A 20 3.80 22.53 -5.53
C ILE A 20 3.56 24.03 -5.43
N LEU A 21 2.31 24.44 -5.22
CA LEU A 21 1.90 25.85 -5.26
C LEU A 21 2.09 26.52 -3.91
N LYS A 22 1.79 25.81 -2.80
CA LYS A 22 1.93 26.32 -1.43
C LYS A 22 2.06 25.17 -0.45
N ILE A 23 3.01 25.25 0.48
CA ILE A 23 3.01 24.48 1.73
C ILE A 23 2.57 25.44 2.83
N ASP A 24 1.43 25.16 3.45
CA ASP A 24 0.85 25.96 4.52
C ASP A 24 1.13 25.28 5.85
N GLU A 25 2.26 25.64 6.46
CA GLU A 25 2.75 25.03 7.70
C GLU A 25 1.80 25.32 8.88
N ASP A 26 1.18 26.51 8.90
CA ASP A 26 0.26 26.92 9.98
C ASP A 26 -1.05 26.13 9.95
N ASN A 27 -1.57 25.81 8.77
CA ASN A 27 -2.82 25.08 8.59
C ASN A 27 -2.61 23.57 8.31
N LEU A 28 -1.35 23.11 8.27
CA LEU A 28 -0.98 21.71 7.96
C LEU A 28 -1.62 21.26 6.64
N GLN A 29 -1.36 21.99 5.57
CA GLN A 29 -1.93 21.75 4.26
C GLN A 29 -0.89 21.96 3.15
N ILE A 30 -1.08 21.31 2.03
CA ILE A 30 -0.33 21.57 0.80
C ILE A 30 -1.30 21.75 -0.36
N ILE A 31 -1.05 22.78 -1.17
CA ILE A 31 -1.74 23.00 -2.44
C ILE A 31 -0.78 22.60 -3.56
N THR A 32 -1.20 21.65 -4.36
CA THR A 32 -0.37 21.04 -5.38
C THR A 32 -1.13 20.80 -6.67
N GLN A 33 -0.43 20.85 -7.79
CA GLN A 33 -0.97 20.41 -9.07
C GLN A 33 -0.96 18.88 -9.19
N SER A 34 -1.84 18.35 -10.03
CA SER A 34 -2.12 16.92 -10.14
C SER A 34 -0.97 16.08 -10.72
N GLY A 35 -0.06 16.69 -11.49
CA GLY A 35 1.11 16.00 -12.08
C GLY A 35 2.37 16.01 -11.21
N VAL A 36 2.29 16.47 -9.96
CA VAL A 36 3.40 16.35 -9.01
C VAL A 36 3.60 14.89 -8.63
N ILE A 37 4.85 14.42 -8.64
CA ILE A 37 5.21 13.07 -8.21
C ILE A 37 5.04 12.96 -6.70
N THR A 38 4.40 11.88 -6.25
CA THR A 38 4.08 11.66 -4.82
C THR A 38 5.31 11.76 -3.93
N GLN A 39 6.42 11.12 -4.31
CA GLN A 39 7.68 11.18 -3.56
C GLN A 39 8.25 12.60 -3.44
N GLU A 40 8.15 13.39 -4.50
CA GLU A 40 8.62 14.80 -4.48
C GLU A 40 7.79 15.63 -3.49
N LEU A 41 6.47 15.44 -3.48
CA LEU A 41 5.60 16.07 -2.51
C LEU A 41 5.95 15.64 -1.08
N GLN A 42 6.13 14.33 -0.85
CA GLN A 42 6.49 13.79 0.46
C GLN A 42 7.81 14.38 0.97
N ASN A 43 8.83 14.43 0.13
CA ASN A 43 10.13 15.02 0.49
C ASN A 43 9.99 16.50 0.85
N ALA A 44 9.27 17.29 0.03
CA ALA A 44 9.09 18.73 0.26
C ALA A 44 8.39 19.06 1.59
N VAL A 45 7.38 18.25 1.99
CA VAL A 45 6.68 18.46 3.26
C VAL A 45 7.49 17.95 4.45
N GLN A 46 8.29 16.89 4.26
CA GLN A 46 9.15 16.32 5.30
C GLN A 46 10.25 17.29 5.72
N GLU A 47 10.81 18.08 4.80
CA GLU A 47 11.76 19.16 5.08
C GLU A 47 11.17 20.22 6.04
N LYS A 48 9.84 20.31 6.13
CA LYS A 48 9.08 21.20 7.02
C LYS A 48 8.61 20.52 8.31
N GLY A 49 9.04 19.28 8.57
CA GLY A 49 8.57 18.48 9.70
C GLY A 49 7.12 18.00 9.58
N LEU A 50 6.58 18.01 8.36
CA LEU A 50 5.24 17.59 8.04
C LEU A 50 5.23 16.26 7.28
N TYR A 51 4.08 15.59 7.24
CA TYR A 51 3.95 14.26 6.67
C TYR A 51 2.69 14.13 5.82
N TYR A 52 2.86 13.63 4.59
CA TYR A 52 1.80 13.13 3.73
C TYR A 52 1.89 11.60 3.71
N ALA A 53 0.99 10.95 4.43
CA ALA A 53 1.11 9.53 4.72
C ALA A 53 0.76 8.57 3.56
N PRO A 54 -0.16 8.87 2.60
CA PRO A 54 -0.43 7.95 1.50
C PRO A 54 0.85 7.58 0.74
N ASP A 55 1.17 6.29 0.70
CA ASP A 55 2.47 5.76 0.28
C ASP A 55 2.31 4.59 -0.71
N PRO A 56 1.74 4.83 -1.91
CA PRO A 56 1.63 3.78 -2.92
C PRO A 56 3.01 3.26 -3.32
N SER A 57 3.10 1.98 -3.68
CA SER A 57 4.38 1.35 -4.08
C SER A 57 5.05 2.07 -5.25
N SER A 58 4.25 2.71 -6.12
CA SER A 58 4.70 3.51 -7.26
C SER A 58 5.05 4.97 -6.93
N ARG A 59 5.12 5.37 -5.66
CA ARG A 59 5.30 6.78 -5.21
C ARG A 59 6.41 7.55 -5.92
N GLY A 60 7.48 6.86 -6.34
CA GLY A 60 8.60 7.47 -7.07
C GLY A 60 8.28 7.88 -8.51
N THR A 61 7.12 7.46 -9.03
CA THR A 61 6.73 7.70 -10.44
C THR A 61 5.27 8.12 -10.61
N CYS A 62 4.39 7.81 -9.65
CA CYS A 62 2.98 8.14 -9.75
C CYS A 62 2.72 9.61 -9.44
N PHE A 63 1.71 10.17 -10.09
CA PHE A 63 1.26 11.54 -9.88
C PHE A 63 0.16 11.60 -8.81
N ILE A 64 0.10 12.71 -8.09
CA ILE A 64 -0.96 12.99 -7.11
C ILE A 64 -2.36 12.87 -7.73
N GLY A 65 -2.54 13.35 -8.96
CA GLY A 65 -3.83 13.24 -9.67
C GLY A 65 -4.23 11.79 -9.96
N GLY A 66 -3.27 10.90 -10.25
CA GLY A 66 -3.51 9.47 -10.40
C GLY A 66 -3.91 8.83 -9.07
N ASN A 67 -3.21 9.16 -7.98
CA ASN A 67 -3.55 8.69 -6.64
C ASN A 67 -4.97 9.13 -6.23
N ILE A 68 -5.38 10.35 -6.58
CA ILE A 68 -6.73 10.86 -6.33
C ILE A 68 -7.74 10.09 -7.18
N ALA A 69 -7.46 9.92 -8.47
CA ALA A 69 -8.38 9.23 -9.39
C ALA A 69 -8.66 7.78 -9.00
N GLU A 70 -7.67 7.09 -8.43
CA GLU A 70 -7.78 5.68 -8.01
C GLU A 70 -8.02 5.51 -6.50
N ASN A 71 -8.04 6.59 -5.73
CA ASN A 71 -8.05 6.54 -4.28
C ASN A 71 -6.93 5.65 -3.73
N ALA A 72 -5.71 5.86 -4.20
CA ALA A 72 -4.58 5.00 -3.91
C ALA A 72 -4.32 4.84 -2.41
N GLY A 73 -4.03 3.60 -1.99
CA GLY A 73 -3.62 3.25 -0.65
C GLY A 73 -2.09 3.09 -0.54
N GLY A 74 -1.66 2.07 0.20
CA GLY A 74 -0.26 1.70 0.41
C GLY A 74 -0.01 1.22 1.83
N PRO A 75 1.23 0.87 2.18
CA PRO A 75 1.58 0.30 3.49
C PRO A 75 1.09 1.10 4.70
N ARG A 76 1.02 2.43 4.56
CA ARG A 76 0.64 3.35 5.65
C ARG A 76 -0.87 3.49 5.84
N ALA A 77 -1.67 2.95 4.91
CA ALA A 77 -3.13 3.07 4.95
C ALA A 77 -3.74 2.48 6.22
N VAL A 78 -3.13 1.45 6.78
CA VAL A 78 -3.57 0.77 8.00
C VAL A 78 -3.71 1.71 9.21
N LYS A 79 -2.84 2.71 9.35
CA LYS A 79 -2.85 3.68 10.46
C LYS A 79 -3.44 5.03 10.03
N TYR A 80 -3.09 5.49 8.84
CA TYR A 80 -3.33 6.86 8.45
C TYR A 80 -4.48 7.04 7.46
N GLY A 81 -4.95 5.95 6.86
CA GLY A 81 -5.96 6.01 5.80
C GLY A 81 -5.33 6.12 4.40
N VAL A 82 -6.20 6.22 3.42
CA VAL A 82 -5.86 6.26 1.99
C VAL A 82 -5.95 7.69 1.44
N THR A 83 -5.71 7.88 0.15
CA THR A 83 -5.69 9.21 -0.48
C THR A 83 -6.93 10.06 -0.15
N LYS A 84 -8.14 9.49 -0.17
CA LYS A 84 -9.40 10.22 0.14
C LYS A 84 -9.40 10.88 1.53
N ASP A 85 -8.69 10.28 2.49
CA ASP A 85 -8.66 10.75 3.87
C ASP A 85 -7.77 12.00 4.03
N PHE A 86 -7.00 12.32 2.99
CA PHE A 86 -6.10 13.47 2.93
C PHE A 86 -6.59 14.58 2.01
N VAL A 87 -7.53 14.34 1.11
CA VAL A 87 -8.03 15.35 0.17
C VAL A 87 -9.06 16.24 0.84
N LEU A 88 -8.78 17.55 0.92
CA LEU A 88 -9.67 18.58 1.47
C LEU A 88 -10.48 19.26 0.40
N ASN A 89 -9.85 19.57 -0.75
CA ASN A 89 -10.46 20.28 -1.86
C ASN A 89 -9.79 19.92 -3.18
N LEU A 90 -10.54 20.00 -4.27
CA LEU A 90 -10.04 19.78 -5.63
C LEU A 90 -10.52 20.89 -6.55
N GLU A 91 -9.63 21.36 -7.42
CA GLU A 91 -10.00 22.05 -8.65
C GLU A 91 -10.20 21.00 -9.73
N VAL A 92 -11.38 21.00 -10.36
CA VAL A 92 -11.78 19.99 -11.35
C VAL A 92 -12.34 20.66 -12.59
N VAL A 93 -11.85 20.24 -13.76
CA VAL A 93 -12.41 20.60 -15.05
C VAL A 93 -13.47 19.57 -15.44
N LEU A 94 -14.72 20.00 -15.55
CA LEU A 94 -15.86 19.17 -15.92
C LEU A 94 -15.91 18.89 -17.44
N PRO A 95 -16.67 17.89 -17.92
CA PRO A 95 -16.79 17.56 -19.34
C PRO A 95 -17.30 18.70 -20.23
N ASN A 96 -18.03 19.67 -19.67
CA ASN A 96 -18.49 20.87 -20.38
C ASN A 96 -17.45 22.00 -20.43
N GLY A 97 -16.26 21.79 -19.81
CA GLY A 97 -15.18 22.77 -19.72
C GLY A 97 -15.28 23.75 -18.55
N GLU A 98 -16.32 23.66 -17.72
CA GLU A 98 -16.39 24.44 -16.48
C GLU A 98 -15.37 23.98 -15.46
N VAL A 99 -14.79 24.93 -14.74
CA VAL A 99 -13.85 24.66 -13.64
C VAL A 99 -14.59 24.88 -12.32
N ILE A 100 -14.55 23.89 -11.46
CA ILE A 100 -15.20 23.96 -10.16
C ILE A 100 -14.22 23.67 -9.01
N GLU A 101 -14.52 24.22 -7.85
CA GLU A 101 -13.94 23.83 -6.56
C GLU A 101 -14.93 22.88 -5.86
N THR A 102 -14.44 21.71 -5.39
CA THR A 102 -15.32 20.67 -4.86
C THR A 102 -15.57 20.75 -3.36
N GLY A 103 -14.71 21.47 -2.63
CA GLY A 103 -14.72 21.51 -1.17
C GLY A 103 -14.27 22.87 -0.62
N ALA A 104 -13.62 22.82 0.53
CA ALA A 104 -13.01 23.96 1.18
C ALA A 104 -11.67 23.54 1.83
N ASN A 105 -10.77 24.51 2.02
CA ASN A 105 -9.46 24.25 2.65
C ASN A 105 -9.59 24.16 4.19
N THR A 106 -10.53 23.34 4.66
CA THR A 106 -10.83 23.14 6.09
C THR A 106 -11.05 21.67 6.40
N LEU A 107 -10.67 21.24 7.61
CA LEU A 107 -10.87 19.86 8.05
C LEU A 107 -12.34 19.50 8.24
N LYS A 108 -13.18 20.47 8.56
CA LYS A 108 -14.63 20.28 8.75
C LYS A 108 -15.40 21.10 7.73
N ASN A 109 -16.10 20.41 6.85
CA ASN A 109 -17.04 21.01 5.92
C ASN A 109 -18.32 20.19 5.90
N SER A 110 -19.38 20.74 6.53
CA SER A 110 -20.69 20.07 6.63
C SER A 110 -21.74 20.67 5.68
N THR A 111 -21.35 21.57 4.79
CA THR A 111 -22.27 22.28 3.90
C THR A 111 -22.40 21.54 2.57
N GLY A 112 -23.63 21.08 2.27
CA GLY A 112 -23.95 20.44 1.00
C GLY A 112 -23.42 19.01 0.86
N TYR A 113 -23.44 18.52 -0.37
CA TYR A 113 -22.86 17.22 -0.70
C TYR A 113 -21.33 17.24 -0.71
N ASN A 114 -20.71 16.13 -0.33
CA ASN A 114 -19.26 15.99 -0.38
C ASN A 114 -18.79 15.65 -1.81
N LEU A 115 -18.69 16.67 -2.64
CA LEU A 115 -18.25 16.52 -4.03
C LEU A 115 -16.77 16.10 -4.10
N THR A 116 -15.94 16.50 -3.14
CA THR A 116 -14.54 16.08 -3.06
C THR A 116 -14.44 14.55 -3.00
N GLN A 117 -15.21 13.92 -2.11
CA GLN A 117 -15.21 12.47 -1.98
C GLN A 117 -15.86 11.76 -3.18
N LEU A 118 -16.76 12.43 -3.89
CA LEU A 118 -17.35 11.91 -5.13
C LEU A 118 -16.30 11.83 -6.26
N MET A 119 -15.41 12.83 -6.33
CA MET A 119 -14.35 12.89 -7.36
C MET A 119 -13.19 11.92 -7.08
N VAL A 120 -12.85 11.70 -5.80
CA VAL A 120 -11.79 10.75 -5.43
C VAL A 120 -12.25 9.32 -5.74
N GLY A 121 -11.42 8.56 -6.47
CA GLY A 121 -11.76 7.21 -6.92
C GLY A 121 -12.67 7.17 -8.15
N SER A 122 -12.89 8.31 -8.83
CA SER A 122 -13.73 8.37 -10.04
C SER A 122 -13.02 7.95 -11.33
N GLU A 123 -11.72 7.69 -11.27
CA GLU A 123 -10.88 7.29 -12.42
C GLU A 123 -11.00 8.24 -13.64
N GLY A 124 -11.22 9.55 -13.38
CA GLY A 124 -11.38 10.57 -14.42
C GLY A 124 -12.73 10.55 -15.14
N THR A 125 -13.68 9.72 -14.72
CA THR A 125 -15.00 9.59 -15.39
C THR A 125 -15.94 10.79 -15.14
N LEU A 126 -15.67 11.57 -14.07
CA LEU A 126 -16.49 12.72 -13.68
C LEU A 126 -15.85 14.07 -14.05
N GLY A 127 -14.54 14.12 -14.21
CA GLY A 127 -13.80 15.33 -14.52
C GLY A 127 -12.29 15.12 -14.40
N ILE A 128 -11.53 16.14 -14.74
CA ILE A 128 -10.06 16.13 -14.71
C ILE A 128 -9.61 16.99 -13.54
N VAL A 129 -8.94 16.38 -12.56
CA VAL A 129 -8.34 17.09 -11.43
C VAL A 129 -7.08 17.81 -11.89
N THR A 130 -7.03 19.10 -11.72
CA THR A 130 -5.88 19.96 -12.06
C THR A 130 -5.09 20.39 -10.84
N GLN A 131 -5.76 20.57 -9.70
CA GLN A 131 -5.16 20.98 -8.44
C GLN A 131 -5.84 20.29 -7.26
N ALA A 132 -5.08 20.04 -6.19
CA ALA A 132 -5.58 19.49 -4.94
C ALA A 132 -5.04 20.27 -3.74
N THR A 133 -5.91 20.45 -2.74
CA THR A 133 -5.49 20.81 -1.39
C THR A 133 -5.52 19.54 -0.53
N LEU A 134 -4.35 19.16 -0.02
CA LEU A 134 -4.17 17.94 0.78
C LEU A 134 -3.87 18.31 2.23
N LYS A 135 -4.48 17.56 3.15
CA LYS A 135 -4.16 17.60 4.57
C LYS A 135 -2.75 17.04 4.82
N LEU A 136 -2.03 17.66 5.72
CA LEU A 136 -0.78 17.15 6.27
C LEU A 136 -0.95 16.84 7.75
N ILE A 137 -0.05 16.05 8.29
CA ILE A 137 0.05 15.79 9.72
C ILE A 137 1.49 16.06 10.19
N PRO A 138 1.75 16.25 11.50
CA PRO A 138 3.11 16.29 12.00
C PRO A 138 3.86 14.99 11.67
N CYS A 139 5.12 15.10 11.24
CA CYS A 139 5.93 13.95 10.92
C CYS A 139 6.26 13.17 12.21
N PRO A 140 5.99 11.84 12.27
CA PRO A 140 6.45 11.01 13.37
C PRO A 140 7.98 11.07 13.47
N LYS A 141 8.50 11.21 14.69
CA LYS A 141 9.95 11.40 14.93
C LYS A 141 10.72 10.08 14.92
N HIS A 142 10.05 9.00 15.30
CA HIS A 142 10.65 7.68 15.47
C HIS A 142 9.78 6.61 14.84
N ASN A 143 10.43 5.55 14.38
CA ASN A 143 9.77 4.31 13.99
C ASN A 143 10.60 3.10 14.43
N MET A 144 9.93 1.98 14.64
CA MET A 144 10.54 0.68 14.89
C MET A 144 9.98 -0.32 13.91
N LEU A 145 10.87 -1.10 13.30
CA LEU A 145 10.52 -2.08 12.27
C LEU A 145 10.95 -3.47 12.72
N MET A 146 10.05 -4.42 12.60
CA MET A 146 10.31 -5.83 12.90
C MET A 146 9.86 -6.71 11.74
N LEU A 147 10.59 -7.80 11.52
CA LEU A 147 10.23 -8.87 10.61
C LEU A 147 9.95 -10.13 11.44
N VAL A 148 8.75 -10.66 11.31
CA VAL A 148 8.25 -11.80 12.07
C VAL A 148 8.03 -12.99 11.15
N PRO A 149 8.85 -14.06 11.24
CA PRO A 149 8.66 -15.26 10.44
C PRO A 149 7.62 -16.20 11.07
N PHE A 150 6.88 -16.92 10.23
CA PHE A 150 5.91 -17.94 10.65
C PHE A 150 6.10 -19.24 9.87
N THR A 151 5.89 -20.34 10.56
CA THR A 151 5.89 -21.68 9.95
C THR A 151 4.59 -22.02 9.22
N SER A 152 3.56 -21.17 9.38
CA SER A 152 2.28 -21.26 8.69
C SER A 152 1.85 -19.85 8.23
N ALA A 153 1.47 -19.75 6.97
CA ALA A 153 0.95 -18.51 6.41
C ALA A 153 -0.42 -18.13 7.01
N GLU A 154 -1.23 -19.13 7.40
CA GLU A 154 -2.48 -18.91 8.10
C GLU A 154 -2.26 -18.28 9.48
N LYS A 155 -1.26 -18.73 10.26
CA LYS A 155 -0.90 -18.13 11.56
C LYS A 155 -0.41 -16.70 11.40
N ALA A 156 0.37 -16.41 10.37
CA ALA A 156 0.74 -15.04 10.05
C ALA A 156 -0.50 -14.15 9.82
N CYS A 157 -1.49 -14.67 9.09
CA CYS A 157 -2.74 -13.94 8.86
C CYS A 157 -3.59 -13.79 10.14
N GLU A 158 -3.59 -14.79 11.05
CA GLU A 158 -4.28 -14.71 12.35
C GLU A 158 -3.65 -13.65 13.27
N ALA A 159 -2.33 -13.50 13.24
CA ALA A 159 -1.59 -12.50 14.00
C ALA A 159 -2.06 -11.08 13.71
N ILE A 160 -2.44 -10.79 12.47
CA ILE A 160 -2.88 -9.47 12.05
C ILE A 160 -4.06 -8.98 12.91
N ALA A 161 -5.14 -9.75 12.95
CA ALA A 161 -6.32 -9.37 13.74
C ALA A 161 -6.04 -9.39 15.26
N SER A 162 -5.16 -10.26 15.72
CA SER A 162 -4.79 -10.41 17.12
C SER A 162 -4.02 -9.19 17.65
N ILE A 163 -3.09 -8.64 16.85
CA ILE A 163 -2.35 -7.41 17.18
C ILE A 163 -3.32 -6.22 17.38
N PHE A 164 -4.30 -6.05 16.46
CA PHE A 164 -5.29 -5.00 16.64
C PHE A 164 -6.18 -5.19 17.89
N LYS A 165 -6.55 -6.45 18.20
CA LYS A 165 -7.30 -6.78 19.42
C LYS A 165 -6.50 -6.50 20.71
N ALA A 166 -5.19 -6.60 20.64
CA ALA A 166 -4.30 -6.22 21.75
C ALA A 166 -4.15 -4.69 21.92
N GLY A 167 -4.80 -3.88 21.07
CA GLY A 167 -4.84 -2.43 21.17
C GLY A 167 -3.76 -1.70 20.40
N ILE A 168 -2.96 -2.39 19.60
CA ILE A 168 -1.89 -1.79 18.78
C ILE A 168 -2.40 -1.52 17.36
N THR A 169 -2.10 -0.32 16.86
CA THR A 169 -2.32 0.04 15.45
C THR A 169 -0.98 0.34 14.80
N PRO A 170 -0.35 -0.63 14.14
CA PRO A 170 0.92 -0.43 13.45
C PRO A 170 0.82 0.61 12.33
N SER A 171 1.91 1.32 12.06
CA SER A 171 1.99 2.25 10.92
C SER A 171 2.09 1.56 9.59
N ALA A 172 2.57 0.30 9.59
CA ALA A 172 2.50 -0.61 8.45
C ALA A 172 2.46 -2.06 8.95
N MET A 173 1.76 -2.92 8.21
CA MET A 173 1.74 -4.36 8.45
C MET A 173 1.60 -5.08 7.11
N GLU A 174 2.71 -5.64 6.64
CA GLU A 174 2.87 -6.22 5.32
C GLU A 174 3.06 -7.72 5.41
N PHE A 175 2.29 -8.46 4.63
CA PHE A 175 2.41 -9.92 4.52
C PHE A 175 3.20 -10.31 3.28
N MET A 176 4.07 -11.30 3.41
CA MET A 176 4.82 -11.89 2.30
C MET A 176 4.91 -13.40 2.49
N GLU A 177 4.46 -14.17 1.50
CA GLU A 177 4.76 -15.61 1.46
C GLU A 177 6.25 -15.85 1.20
N ARG A 178 6.75 -17.01 1.64
CA ARG A 178 8.14 -17.43 1.43
C ARG A 178 8.60 -17.27 -0.01
N ASP A 179 7.79 -17.74 -0.97
CA ASP A 179 8.14 -17.68 -2.38
C ASP A 179 8.24 -16.25 -2.89
N ALA A 180 7.41 -15.33 -2.37
CA ALA A 180 7.49 -13.91 -2.70
C ALA A 180 8.84 -13.31 -2.28
N ILE A 181 9.31 -13.64 -1.08
CA ILE A 181 10.62 -13.20 -0.57
C ILE A 181 11.76 -13.83 -1.37
N GLN A 182 11.72 -15.14 -1.57
CA GLN A 182 12.76 -15.86 -2.31
C GLN A 182 12.92 -15.30 -3.73
N TRP A 183 11.82 -15.12 -4.45
CA TRP A 183 11.85 -14.55 -5.80
C TRP A 183 12.38 -13.14 -5.82
N THR A 184 12.10 -12.36 -4.76
CA THR A 184 12.62 -10.99 -4.67
C THR A 184 14.12 -10.98 -4.44
N MET A 185 14.64 -11.82 -3.54
CA MET A 185 16.07 -11.94 -3.31
C MET A 185 16.79 -12.44 -4.57
N ASP A 186 16.22 -13.41 -5.27
CA ASP A 186 16.78 -13.91 -6.53
C ASP A 186 16.77 -12.86 -7.64
N PHE A 187 15.76 -12.00 -7.69
CA PHE A 187 15.63 -10.93 -8.67
C PHE A 187 16.60 -9.77 -8.40
N THR A 188 16.63 -9.31 -7.15
CA THR A 188 17.46 -8.15 -6.76
C THR A 188 18.92 -8.50 -6.54
N LYS A 189 19.24 -9.79 -6.32
CA LYS A 189 20.56 -10.30 -5.88
C LYS A 189 20.96 -9.76 -4.49
N GLU A 190 19.99 -9.32 -3.71
CA GLU A 190 20.15 -8.87 -2.34
C GLU A 190 19.45 -9.83 -1.39
N SER A 191 20.10 -10.18 -0.30
CA SER A 191 19.58 -11.10 0.71
C SER A 191 19.67 -10.44 2.10
N PRO A 192 18.74 -9.52 2.42
CA PRO A 192 18.75 -8.83 3.72
C PRO A 192 18.40 -9.75 4.88
N ILE A 193 17.88 -10.95 4.60
CA ILE A 193 17.49 -11.97 5.56
C ILE A 193 17.94 -13.36 5.09
N GLU A 194 18.05 -14.29 6.04
CA GLU A 194 18.20 -15.71 5.77
C GLU A 194 16.84 -16.41 5.95
N LEU A 195 16.34 -17.07 4.91
CA LEU A 195 15.09 -17.83 4.95
C LEU A 195 15.35 -19.26 5.46
N LYS A 196 14.82 -19.60 6.63
CA LYS A 196 14.86 -20.97 7.18
C LYS A 196 13.89 -21.88 6.43
N GLU A 197 14.18 -23.16 6.33
CA GLU A 197 13.37 -24.13 5.55
C GLU A 197 11.91 -24.22 6.00
N ASN A 198 11.68 -24.08 7.31
CA ASN A 198 10.35 -24.18 7.91
C ASN A 198 9.52 -22.91 7.87
N GLU A 199 10.08 -21.78 7.42
CA GLU A 199 9.35 -20.51 7.32
C GLU A 199 8.50 -20.48 6.06
N GLN A 200 7.21 -20.21 6.21
CA GLN A 200 6.23 -20.18 5.11
C GLN A 200 5.75 -18.77 4.76
N ALA A 201 5.77 -17.86 5.73
CA ALA A 201 5.38 -16.47 5.54
C ALA A 201 6.06 -15.55 6.55
N HIS A 202 6.09 -14.26 6.24
CA HIS A 202 6.62 -13.21 7.11
C HIS A 202 5.65 -12.05 7.21
N LEU A 203 5.58 -11.43 8.38
CA LEU A 203 4.98 -10.12 8.59
C LEU A 203 6.10 -9.09 8.81
N LEU A 204 6.10 -8.04 7.98
CA LEU A 204 6.88 -6.85 8.21
C LEU A 204 5.99 -5.85 8.91
N ILE A 205 6.30 -5.52 10.18
CA ILE A 205 5.47 -4.70 11.05
C ILE A 205 6.25 -3.46 11.45
N GLU A 206 5.67 -2.29 11.24
CA GLU A 206 6.25 -1.02 11.67
C GLU A 206 5.31 -0.30 12.63
N VAL A 207 5.85 0.24 13.70
CA VAL A 207 5.20 1.20 14.58
C VAL A 207 5.93 2.54 14.51
N ASP A 208 5.19 3.66 14.58
CA ASP A 208 5.76 5.00 14.54
C ASP A 208 5.08 5.95 15.52
N GLY A 209 5.83 6.95 15.96
CA GLY A 209 5.35 7.93 16.94
C GLY A 209 6.42 8.92 17.37
N ASN A 210 6.18 9.60 18.48
CA ASN A 210 7.04 10.66 18.99
C ASN A 210 7.80 10.28 20.27
N ASP A 211 7.55 9.09 20.84
CA ASP A 211 8.14 8.61 22.09
C ASP A 211 8.62 7.17 21.90
N THR A 212 9.93 6.98 22.00
CA THR A 212 10.58 5.67 21.80
C THR A 212 10.21 4.65 22.87
N GLU A 213 9.95 5.06 24.13
CA GLU A 213 9.55 4.13 25.19
C GLU A 213 8.14 3.56 24.92
N VAL A 214 7.25 4.39 24.38
CA VAL A 214 5.92 3.94 23.96
C VAL A 214 6.04 2.94 22.83
N LEU A 215 6.87 3.22 21.81
CA LEU A 215 7.08 2.31 20.69
C LEU A 215 7.69 0.97 21.12
N PHE A 216 8.64 0.98 22.08
CA PHE A 216 9.16 -0.26 22.65
C PHE A 216 8.06 -1.10 23.30
N LYS A 217 7.18 -0.49 24.10
CA LYS A 217 6.04 -1.20 24.71
C LYS A 217 5.08 -1.75 23.67
N GLU A 218 4.82 -1.02 22.59
CA GLU A 218 4.01 -1.52 21.47
C GLU A 218 4.68 -2.73 20.82
N CYS A 219 5.99 -2.70 20.60
CA CYS A 219 6.75 -3.84 20.09
C CYS A 219 6.71 -5.06 21.03
N GLU A 220 6.82 -4.85 22.34
CA GLU A 220 6.70 -5.94 23.35
C GLU A 220 5.31 -6.59 23.31
N VAL A 221 4.25 -5.80 23.18
CA VAL A 221 2.88 -6.33 23.04
C VAL A 221 2.74 -7.12 21.73
N ILE A 222 3.27 -6.60 20.63
CA ILE A 222 3.25 -7.31 19.33
C ILE A 222 4.01 -8.63 19.45
N ALA A 223 5.22 -8.62 20.05
CA ALA A 223 6.03 -9.82 20.24
C ALA A 223 5.27 -10.89 21.05
N SER A 224 4.67 -10.51 22.18
CA SER A 224 3.83 -11.43 22.97
C SER A 224 2.70 -12.07 22.15
N VAL A 225 2.00 -11.29 21.33
CA VAL A 225 0.89 -11.79 20.51
C VAL A 225 1.36 -12.77 19.45
N VAL A 226 2.49 -12.48 18.77
CA VAL A 226 2.98 -13.36 17.70
C VAL A 226 3.64 -14.63 18.24
N GLU A 227 4.25 -14.58 19.42
CA GLU A 227 4.80 -15.73 20.13
C GLU A 227 3.70 -16.75 20.49
N GLU A 228 2.52 -16.30 20.92
CA GLU A 228 1.36 -17.17 21.16
C GLU A 228 0.91 -17.92 19.90
N LEU A 229 1.22 -17.40 18.71
CA LEU A 229 0.93 -17.98 17.40
C LEU A 229 2.10 -18.77 16.81
N GLU A 230 3.09 -19.11 17.65
CA GLU A 230 4.24 -19.94 17.28
C GLU A 230 5.07 -19.33 16.12
N CYS A 231 5.36 -18.02 16.22
CA CYS A 231 6.29 -17.38 15.30
C CYS A 231 7.72 -17.89 15.53
N GLY A 232 8.58 -17.69 14.53
CA GLY A 232 10.02 -17.91 14.68
C GLY A 232 10.71 -16.72 15.36
N GLU A 233 12.02 -16.65 15.24
CA GLU A 233 12.84 -15.59 15.82
C GLU A 233 12.51 -14.22 15.19
N ILE A 234 12.06 -13.28 16.00
CA ILE A 234 11.69 -11.94 15.57
C ILE A 234 12.96 -11.13 15.29
N MET A 235 13.09 -10.59 14.10
CA MET A 235 14.18 -9.71 13.71
C MET A 235 13.76 -8.23 13.90
N PHE A 236 14.47 -7.51 14.75
CA PHE A 236 14.35 -6.06 14.86
C PHE A 236 15.38 -5.37 13.96
N ALA A 237 14.94 -4.39 13.17
CA ALA A 237 15.84 -3.55 12.41
C ALA A 237 16.42 -2.45 13.32
N GLU A 238 17.68 -2.61 13.70
CA GLU A 238 18.38 -1.71 14.64
C GLU A 238 18.88 -0.42 13.98
N THR A 239 19.13 -0.47 12.67
CA THR A 239 19.70 0.65 11.90
C THR A 239 18.77 1.05 10.75
N GLU A 240 18.86 2.31 10.30
CA GLU A 240 18.12 2.77 9.12
C GLU A 240 18.47 1.95 7.88
N ALA A 241 19.72 1.54 7.72
CA ALA A 241 20.13 0.68 6.59
C ALA A 241 19.41 -0.68 6.60
N GLN A 242 19.19 -1.29 7.78
CA GLN A 242 18.42 -2.52 7.89
C GLN A 242 16.93 -2.28 7.58
N LYS A 243 16.36 -1.17 8.06
CA LYS A 243 14.97 -0.79 7.74
C LYS A 243 14.80 -0.60 6.24
N ASP A 244 15.71 0.15 5.61
CA ASP A 244 15.68 0.39 4.16
C ASP A 244 15.79 -0.93 3.38
N ALA A 245 16.65 -1.85 3.79
CA ALA A 245 16.83 -3.15 3.14
C ALA A 245 15.55 -4.01 3.23
N LEU A 246 14.88 -4.05 4.40
CA LEU A 246 13.61 -4.77 4.56
C LEU A 246 12.48 -4.13 3.75
N TRP A 247 12.39 -2.79 3.75
CA TRP A 247 11.42 -2.08 2.91
C TRP A 247 11.73 -2.23 1.42
N PHE A 248 12.98 -2.21 1.01
CA PHE A 248 13.40 -2.48 -0.36
C PHE A 248 12.92 -3.88 -0.79
N LEU A 249 13.21 -4.91 0.01
CA LEU A 249 12.74 -6.27 -0.24
C LEU A 249 11.22 -6.28 -0.47
N ARG A 250 10.43 -5.70 0.45
CA ARG A 250 8.97 -5.70 0.35
C ARG A 250 8.45 -4.96 -0.89
N ARG A 251 9.05 -3.82 -1.24
CA ARG A 251 8.61 -3.00 -2.38
C ARG A 251 8.91 -3.62 -3.74
N ARG A 252 9.90 -4.52 -3.83
CA ARG A 252 10.33 -5.16 -5.08
C ARG A 252 9.60 -6.47 -5.38
N VAL A 253 8.74 -6.96 -4.48
CA VAL A 253 8.00 -8.23 -4.68
C VAL A 253 7.21 -8.25 -5.98
N GLY A 254 6.45 -7.19 -6.28
CA GLY A 254 5.65 -7.11 -7.51
C GLY A 254 6.51 -7.18 -8.78
N GLU A 255 7.66 -6.53 -8.78
CA GLU A 255 8.59 -6.58 -9.92
C GLU A 255 9.24 -7.97 -10.07
N ALA A 256 9.59 -8.60 -8.95
CA ALA A 256 10.16 -9.93 -8.94
C ALA A 256 9.16 -10.96 -9.49
N VAL A 257 7.89 -10.89 -9.11
CA VAL A 257 6.83 -11.76 -9.66
C VAL A 257 6.69 -11.55 -11.17
N LYS A 258 6.65 -10.30 -11.62
CA LYS A 258 6.58 -9.94 -13.06
C LYS A 258 7.76 -10.48 -13.87
N ALA A 259 8.96 -10.43 -13.30
CA ALA A 259 10.18 -10.88 -13.96
C ALA A 259 10.29 -12.42 -14.03
N ASN A 260 9.70 -13.13 -13.07
CA ASN A 260 9.87 -14.57 -12.95
C ASN A 260 8.80 -15.40 -13.67
N SER A 261 7.63 -14.86 -13.98
CA SER A 261 6.55 -15.65 -14.55
C SER A 261 5.52 -14.84 -15.32
N ILE A 262 4.83 -15.51 -16.25
CA ILE A 262 3.53 -15.08 -16.73
C ILE A 262 2.54 -15.30 -15.58
N TYR A 263 1.77 -14.27 -15.22
CA TYR A 263 0.89 -14.29 -14.07
C TYR A 263 -0.43 -13.56 -14.39
N LYS A 264 -1.45 -13.84 -13.58
CA LYS A 264 -2.66 -13.03 -13.42
C LYS A 264 -2.71 -12.53 -11.99
N GLU A 265 -2.91 -11.25 -11.81
CA GLU A 265 -2.98 -10.61 -10.50
C GLU A 265 -4.44 -10.31 -10.16
N GLU A 266 -4.84 -10.75 -8.98
CA GLU A 266 -6.09 -10.38 -8.34
C GLU A 266 -5.76 -9.52 -7.12
N ASP A 267 -6.19 -8.27 -7.16
CA ASP A 267 -6.05 -7.32 -6.05
C ASP A 267 -7.33 -7.38 -5.21
N THR A 268 -7.23 -8.06 -4.05
CA THR A 268 -8.39 -8.42 -3.24
C THR A 268 -8.37 -7.76 -1.88
N VAL A 269 -9.54 -7.36 -1.39
CA VAL A 269 -9.72 -6.82 -0.03
C VAL A 269 -10.78 -7.61 0.70
N VAL A 270 -10.47 -8.02 1.93
CA VAL A 270 -11.42 -8.66 2.86
C VAL A 270 -11.29 -8.06 4.26
N PRO A 271 -12.31 -8.18 5.11
CA PRO A 271 -12.13 -7.89 6.52
C PRO A 271 -10.94 -8.67 7.08
N ARG A 272 -10.06 -8.03 7.85
CA ARG A 272 -8.78 -8.60 8.34
C ARG A 272 -8.91 -10.01 8.93
N TYR A 273 -9.96 -10.25 9.70
CA TYR A 273 -10.24 -11.55 10.29
C TYR A 273 -10.48 -12.67 9.27
N ASN A 274 -10.82 -12.33 8.03
CA ASN A 274 -11.07 -13.28 6.94
C ASN A 274 -9.82 -13.60 6.11
N LEU A 275 -8.70 -12.94 6.35
CA LEU A 275 -7.45 -13.20 5.60
C LEU A 275 -6.99 -14.66 5.64
N PRO A 276 -7.00 -15.38 6.80
CA PRO A 276 -6.66 -16.80 6.83
C PRO A 276 -7.58 -17.64 5.94
N LYS A 277 -8.89 -17.32 5.95
CA LYS A 277 -9.88 -18.02 5.11
C LYS A 277 -9.67 -17.75 3.62
N LEU A 278 -9.37 -16.51 3.26
CA LEU A 278 -9.04 -16.12 1.87
C LEU A 278 -7.83 -16.92 1.38
N LEU A 279 -6.72 -16.86 2.12
CA LEU A 279 -5.48 -17.53 1.75
C LEU A 279 -5.69 -19.05 1.59
N LYS A 280 -6.32 -19.69 2.57
CA LYS A 280 -6.65 -21.12 2.51
C LYS A 280 -7.53 -21.45 1.30
N GLY A 281 -8.52 -20.62 1.00
CA GLY A 281 -9.40 -20.77 -0.15
C GLY A 281 -8.64 -20.72 -1.47
N VAL A 282 -7.76 -19.74 -1.64
CA VAL A 282 -6.90 -19.58 -2.83
C VAL A 282 -6.02 -20.80 -3.05
N LYS A 283 -5.34 -21.29 -1.98
CA LYS A 283 -4.50 -22.50 -2.06
C LYS A 283 -5.31 -23.74 -2.39
N ALA A 284 -6.50 -23.90 -1.83
CA ALA A 284 -7.39 -25.02 -2.14
C ALA A 284 -7.86 -25.01 -3.60
N ILE A 285 -8.20 -23.83 -4.13
CA ILE A 285 -8.57 -23.65 -5.54
C ILE A 285 -7.36 -23.95 -6.44
N GLY A 286 -6.17 -23.44 -6.09
CA GLY A 286 -4.94 -23.74 -6.83
C GLY A 286 -4.65 -25.23 -6.90
N ASN A 287 -4.76 -25.94 -5.78
CA ASN A 287 -4.59 -27.40 -5.73
C ASN A 287 -5.62 -28.13 -6.60
N LYS A 288 -6.88 -27.67 -6.59
CA LYS A 288 -7.97 -28.29 -7.38
C LYS A 288 -7.77 -28.12 -8.88
N TYR A 289 -7.30 -26.93 -9.32
CA TYR A 289 -7.20 -26.58 -10.74
C TYR A 289 -5.76 -26.60 -11.28
N GLY A 290 -4.79 -26.97 -10.46
CA GLY A 290 -3.40 -27.18 -10.88
C GLY A 290 -2.59 -25.91 -11.10
N PHE A 291 -2.92 -24.80 -10.41
CA PHE A 291 -2.12 -23.60 -10.48
C PHE A 291 -1.42 -23.29 -9.14
N LYS A 292 -0.28 -22.66 -9.21
CA LYS A 292 0.42 -22.08 -8.06
C LYS A 292 0.01 -20.61 -7.89
N SER A 293 -0.13 -20.16 -6.64
CA SER A 293 -0.32 -18.74 -6.32
C SER A 293 0.78 -18.25 -5.40
N ILE A 294 1.15 -16.97 -5.54
CA ILE A 294 2.04 -16.24 -4.64
C ILE A 294 1.26 -15.05 -4.10
N CYS A 295 1.17 -14.98 -2.77
CA CYS A 295 0.42 -13.93 -2.07
C CYS A 295 1.37 -13.02 -1.28
N TYR A 296 1.12 -11.73 -1.38
CA TYR A 296 1.74 -10.69 -0.55
C TYR A 296 0.79 -9.49 -0.52
N GLY A 297 0.96 -8.56 0.41
CA GLY A 297 0.09 -7.38 0.42
C GLY A 297 0.07 -6.61 1.71
N HIS A 298 -0.81 -5.60 1.72
CA HIS A 298 -1.05 -4.69 2.83
C HIS A 298 -2.01 -5.36 3.83
N ALA A 299 -1.47 -6.30 4.60
CA ALA A 299 -2.28 -7.13 5.49
C ALA A 299 -3.00 -6.34 6.58
N GLY A 300 -2.42 -5.21 6.98
CA GLY A 300 -2.99 -4.32 7.99
C GLY A 300 -4.34 -3.73 7.62
N ASP A 301 -4.67 -3.57 6.35
CA ASP A 301 -5.98 -3.10 5.86
C ASP A 301 -6.80 -4.19 5.15
N GLY A 302 -6.28 -5.42 5.13
CA GLY A 302 -7.00 -6.58 4.58
C GLY A 302 -6.79 -6.78 3.08
N ASN A 303 -5.82 -6.12 2.49
CA ASN A 303 -5.52 -6.17 1.06
C ASN A 303 -4.42 -7.19 0.75
N PHE A 304 -4.71 -8.13 -0.17
CA PHE A 304 -3.74 -9.07 -0.72
C PHE A 304 -3.68 -9.02 -2.23
N HIS A 305 -2.46 -8.94 -2.76
CA HIS A 305 -2.13 -9.23 -4.14
C HIS A 305 -1.97 -10.74 -4.28
N ILE A 306 -2.89 -11.36 -4.99
CA ILE A 306 -2.88 -12.79 -5.28
C ILE A 306 -2.40 -12.98 -6.71
N ASN A 307 -1.18 -13.44 -6.87
CA ASN A 307 -0.59 -13.67 -8.18
C ASN A 307 -0.74 -15.15 -8.53
N ILE A 308 -1.59 -15.45 -9.49
CA ILE A 308 -1.74 -16.78 -10.07
C ILE A 308 -0.63 -16.96 -11.10
N ILE A 309 0.17 -17.98 -10.93
CA ILE A 309 1.38 -18.22 -11.73
C ILE A 309 1.08 -19.26 -12.79
N LYS A 310 1.40 -18.95 -14.06
CA LYS A 310 1.19 -19.87 -15.17
C LYS A 310 1.96 -21.18 -14.98
N GLY A 311 3.23 -21.10 -14.58
CA GLY A 311 4.09 -22.27 -14.49
C GLY A 311 4.04 -23.13 -15.74
N ASP A 312 3.84 -24.44 -15.56
CA ASP A 312 3.79 -25.44 -16.64
C ASP A 312 2.39 -25.60 -17.28
N MET A 313 1.42 -24.73 -16.95
CA MET A 313 0.08 -24.78 -17.57
C MET A 313 0.15 -24.56 -19.07
N THR A 314 -0.65 -25.32 -19.83
CA THR A 314 -0.80 -25.09 -21.27
C THR A 314 -1.43 -23.73 -21.56
N ASP A 315 -1.19 -23.18 -22.74
CA ASP A 315 -1.78 -21.90 -23.14
C ASP A 315 -3.32 -21.95 -23.17
N ASP A 316 -3.90 -23.09 -23.50
CA ASP A 316 -5.34 -23.28 -23.50
C ASP A 316 -5.91 -23.25 -22.08
N ALA A 317 -5.34 -24.03 -21.16
CA ALA A 317 -5.71 -23.99 -19.75
C ALA A 317 -5.57 -22.58 -19.15
N TRP A 318 -4.46 -21.91 -19.44
CA TRP A 318 -4.18 -20.57 -18.95
C TRP A 318 -5.15 -19.51 -19.48
N ASN A 319 -5.46 -19.53 -20.78
CA ASN A 319 -6.26 -18.47 -21.41
C ASN A 319 -7.76 -18.74 -21.35
N ASN A 320 -8.20 -19.99 -21.38
CA ASN A 320 -9.59 -20.35 -21.58
C ASN A 320 -10.24 -21.03 -20.37
N GLU A 321 -9.49 -21.78 -19.55
CA GLU A 321 -10.07 -22.51 -18.40
C GLU A 321 -9.94 -21.77 -17.09
N LEU A 322 -8.83 -21.08 -16.87
CA LEU A 322 -8.55 -20.39 -15.60
C LEU A 322 -9.53 -19.22 -15.34
N SER A 323 -10.16 -18.68 -16.35
CA SER A 323 -11.12 -17.57 -16.23
C SER A 323 -12.56 -18.02 -15.98
N LYS A 324 -12.81 -19.34 -15.88
CA LYS A 324 -14.13 -19.95 -15.55
C LYS A 324 -14.21 -20.25 -14.05
#